data_e3ee83817b1227a137a030bcffc826c6
#
_entry.id   e3ee83817b1227a137a030bcffc826c6
#
_cell.length_a   1.000
_cell.length_b   1.000
_cell.length_c   1.000
_cell.angle_alpha   90.00
_cell.angle_beta   90.00
_cell.angle_gamma   90.00
#
_symmetry.space_group_name_H-M   'P 1'
#
loop_
_entity.id
_entity.type
_entity.pdbx_description
1 polymer ?
#
loop_
_entity_poly.entity_id
_entity_poly.type
_entity_poly.pdbx_seq_one_letter_code
_entity_poly.pdbx_strand_id
1 'polypeptide(L)'
;LKEDSGLYFRDPNAARYPDYPMAPVVHAVVEADPEFDAASTDLFACGSTLGNLLRFARGIDKAFRFNVEVVGETVFFIRKENDPKEVIKDIRGFGHTFPEAYTTWEHSVKGSETHQRIIRYEFAGLDCLVRFESDGYIRETPTVNDTAPVKTAVNQDDVLQAFQDAAISQPPNTTISKPDAVKITRGGSAVPQQSIFDLKTRSGRHKK
;
A
#
# COMPACT_ATOMS: atom_id res chain seq x y z
N LEU A 1 -18.30 7.64 19.92
CA LEU A 1 -17.80 6.80 18.83
C LEU A 1 -18.61 5.49 18.79
N LYS A 2 -19.03 5.04 17.62
CA LYS A 2 -19.76 3.78 17.44
C LYS A 2 -18.77 2.63 17.28
N GLU A 3 -19.08 1.46 17.84
CA GLU A 3 -18.25 0.26 17.61
C GLU A 3 -18.21 -0.16 16.14
N ASP A 4 -17.14 -0.85 15.76
CA ASP A 4 -16.98 -1.40 14.42
C ASP A 4 -18.15 -2.30 14.04
N SER A 5 -18.78 -2.02 12.92
CA SER A 5 -19.95 -2.76 12.43
C SER A 5 -19.98 -2.91 10.91
N GLY A 6 -18.85 -2.63 10.28
CA GLY A 6 -18.67 -2.74 8.83
C GLY A 6 -18.54 -4.18 8.34
N LEU A 7 -18.49 -4.33 7.03
CA LEU A 7 -18.19 -5.59 6.35
C LEU A 7 -16.67 -5.67 6.11
N TYR A 8 -16.00 -6.57 6.81
CA TYR A 8 -14.54 -6.72 6.71
C TYR A 8 -14.18 -8.10 6.16
N PHE A 9 -13.43 -8.11 5.08
CA PHE A 9 -12.95 -9.36 4.47
C PHE A 9 -11.65 -9.84 5.10
N ARG A 10 -11.44 -11.15 5.08
CA ARG A 10 -10.22 -11.81 5.55
C ARG A 10 -8.96 -11.27 4.85
N ASP A 11 -9.04 -11.07 3.54
CA ASP A 11 -8.02 -10.41 2.73
C ASP A 11 -8.68 -9.49 1.70
N PRO A 12 -8.84 -8.18 2.00
CA PRO A 12 -9.48 -7.23 1.08
C PRO A 12 -8.78 -7.10 -0.27
N ASN A 13 -7.45 -7.27 -0.32
CA ASN A 13 -6.69 -7.16 -1.56
C ASN A 13 -6.97 -8.36 -2.48
N ALA A 14 -6.86 -9.59 -1.96
CA ALA A 14 -7.16 -10.78 -2.74
C ALA A 14 -8.67 -10.93 -3.02
N ALA A 15 -9.56 -10.38 -2.18
CA ALA A 15 -10.99 -10.31 -2.46
C ALA A 15 -11.29 -9.43 -3.68
N ARG A 16 -10.53 -8.35 -3.87
CA ARG A 16 -10.67 -7.38 -4.98
C ARG A 16 -9.89 -7.80 -6.22
N TYR A 17 -8.68 -8.35 -6.04
CA TYR A 17 -7.77 -8.78 -7.11
C TYR A 17 -7.35 -10.24 -6.89
N PRO A 18 -8.26 -11.22 -7.13
CA PRO A 18 -8.04 -12.62 -6.75
C PRO A 18 -6.89 -13.28 -7.52
N ASP A 19 -6.72 -12.94 -8.80
CA ASP A 19 -5.68 -13.51 -9.64
C ASP A 19 -4.29 -12.93 -9.31
N TYR A 20 -4.24 -11.62 -9.05
CA TYR A 20 -2.99 -10.89 -8.82
C TYR A 20 -3.12 -9.91 -7.64
N PRO A 21 -3.12 -10.38 -6.38
CA PRO A 21 -3.31 -9.52 -5.21
C PRO A 21 -2.23 -8.45 -5.02
N MET A 22 -1.07 -8.63 -5.66
CA MET A 22 0.05 -7.68 -5.64
C MET A 22 0.03 -6.69 -6.81
N ALA A 23 -0.84 -6.86 -7.81
CA ALA A 23 -0.89 -5.97 -8.96
C ALA A 23 -1.04 -4.49 -8.60
N PRO A 24 -1.94 -4.07 -7.67
CA PRO A 24 -2.06 -2.66 -7.32
C PRO A 24 -0.76 -2.05 -6.76
N VAL A 25 0.01 -2.87 -6.03
CA VAL A 25 1.27 -2.43 -5.41
C VAL A 25 2.37 -2.27 -6.45
N VAL A 26 2.49 -3.24 -7.36
CA VAL A 26 3.44 -3.19 -8.48
C VAL A 26 3.15 -1.97 -9.37
N HIS A 27 1.89 -1.76 -9.73
CA HIS A 27 1.48 -0.58 -10.50
C HIS A 27 1.81 0.73 -9.77
N ALA A 28 1.62 0.78 -8.45
CA ALA A 28 1.94 1.98 -7.68
C ALA A 28 3.45 2.29 -7.67
N VAL A 29 4.32 1.27 -7.63
CA VAL A 29 5.77 1.45 -7.71
C VAL A 29 6.16 2.00 -9.08
N VAL A 30 5.71 1.37 -10.16
CA VAL A 30 6.05 1.78 -11.53
C VAL A 30 5.48 3.17 -11.87
N GLU A 31 4.30 3.49 -11.35
CA GLU A 31 3.69 4.81 -11.56
C GLU A 31 4.39 5.93 -10.77
N ALA A 32 4.93 5.61 -9.59
CA ALA A 32 5.67 6.55 -8.76
C ALA A 32 7.11 6.77 -9.28
N ASP A 33 7.70 5.72 -9.83
CA ASP A 33 9.07 5.74 -10.38
C ASP A 33 9.10 4.89 -11.67
N PRO A 34 8.87 5.51 -12.83
CA PRO A 34 8.91 4.81 -14.12
C PRO A 34 10.27 4.18 -14.47
N GLU A 35 11.36 4.70 -13.90
CA GLU A 35 12.73 4.19 -14.08
C GLU A 35 13.11 3.14 -13.01
N PHE A 36 12.14 2.69 -12.22
CA PHE A 36 12.39 1.72 -11.14
C PHE A 36 12.98 0.42 -11.71
N ASP A 37 14.20 0.11 -11.26
CA ASP A 37 14.86 -1.16 -11.59
C ASP A 37 14.37 -2.29 -10.68
N ALA A 38 13.43 -3.08 -11.18
CA ALA A 38 12.89 -4.23 -10.46
C ALA A 38 13.97 -5.30 -10.18
N ALA A 39 14.99 -5.44 -11.04
CA ALA A 39 16.07 -6.39 -10.84
C ALA A 39 16.95 -6.08 -9.62
N SER A 40 16.90 -4.84 -9.13
CA SER A 40 17.60 -4.44 -7.89
C SER A 40 16.85 -4.79 -6.61
N THR A 41 15.69 -5.46 -6.69
CA THR A 41 14.86 -5.83 -5.54
C THR A 41 14.84 -7.34 -5.37
N ASP A 42 15.32 -7.84 -4.24
CA ASP A 42 15.33 -9.27 -3.93
C ASP A 42 13.96 -9.78 -3.46
N LEU A 43 13.26 -8.99 -2.65
CA LEU A 43 12.01 -9.40 -2.03
C LEU A 43 10.92 -8.33 -2.11
N PHE A 44 9.73 -8.74 -2.54
CA PHE A 44 8.54 -7.92 -2.45
C PHE A 44 7.46 -8.62 -1.60
N ALA A 45 7.07 -8.00 -0.49
CA ALA A 45 6.13 -8.60 0.45
C ALA A 45 5.17 -7.58 1.08
N CYS A 46 4.12 -8.11 1.71
CA CYS A 46 3.28 -7.31 2.61
C CYS A 46 3.80 -7.42 4.04
N GLY A 47 3.71 -6.34 4.82
CA GLY A 47 4.11 -6.32 6.22
C GLY A 47 3.39 -7.37 7.06
N SER A 48 2.13 -7.71 6.73
CA SER A 48 1.40 -8.79 7.39
C SER A 48 2.01 -10.17 7.16
N THR A 49 2.54 -10.45 5.96
CA THR A 49 3.23 -11.71 5.65
C THR A 49 4.55 -11.82 6.40
N LEU A 50 5.36 -10.75 6.39
CA LEU A 50 6.60 -10.70 7.17
C LEU A 50 6.33 -10.79 8.66
N GLY A 51 5.26 -10.16 9.17
CA GLY A 51 4.83 -10.28 10.56
C GLY A 51 4.42 -11.71 10.94
N ASN A 52 3.85 -12.49 10.02
CA ASN A 52 3.58 -13.91 10.22
C ASN A 52 4.87 -14.73 10.33
N LEU A 53 5.84 -14.49 9.44
CA LEU A 53 7.16 -15.11 9.49
C LEU A 53 7.89 -14.80 10.79
N LEU A 54 7.83 -13.54 11.25
CA LEU A 54 8.41 -13.12 12.52
C LEU A 54 7.77 -13.83 13.71
N ARG A 55 6.44 -13.97 13.71
CA ARG A 55 5.75 -14.75 14.75
C ARG A 55 6.19 -16.21 14.75
N PHE A 56 6.28 -16.84 13.58
CA PHE A 56 6.77 -18.21 13.43
C PHE A 56 8.20 -18.35 13.98
N ALA A 57 9.12 -17.47 13.60
CA ALA A 57 10.50 -17.47 14.09
C ALA A 57 10.59 -17.30 15.62
N ARG A 58 9.61 -16.62 16.24
CA ARG A 58 9.49 -16.48 17.70
C ARG A 58 8.75 -17.63 18.41
N GLY A 59 8.39 -18.69 17.68
CA GLY A 59 7.65 -19.83 18.24
C GLY A 59 6.19 -19.52 18.63
N ILE A 60 5.59 -18.46 18.08
CA ILE A 60 4.20 -18.12 18.34
C ILE A 60 3.32 -18.95 17.39
N ASP A 61 2.56 -19.87 17.98
CA ASP A 61 1.67 -20.78 17.25
C ASP A 61 0.47 -20.02 16.66
N LYS A 62 0.55 -19.76 15.36
CA LYS A 62 -0.52 -19.20 14.56
C LYS A 62 -0.34 -19.63 13.12
N ALA A 63 -1.25 -20.45 12.63
CA ALA A 63 -1.22 -20.92 11.26
C ALA A 63 -1.30 -19.74 10.26
N PHE A 64 -0.49 -19.80 9.23
CA PHE A 64 -0.52 -18.89 8.08
C PHE A 64 0.02 -19.60 6.85
N ARG A 65 -0.26 -19.05 5.69
CA ARG A 65 0.38 -19.47 4.44
C ARG A 65 0.49 -18.28 3.48
N PHE A 66 1.41 -18.42 2.56
CA PHE A 66 1.60 -17.49 1.43
C PHE A 66 2.16 -18.27 0.24
N ASN A 67 1.92 -17.77 -0.95
CA ASN A 67 2.59 -18.24 -2.15
C ASN A 67 3.94 -17.55 -2.27
N VAL A 68 4.90 -18.25 -2.85
CA VAL A 68 6.19 -17.70 -3.27
C VAL A 68 6.20 -17.72 -4.79
N GLU A 69 6.35 -16.57 -5.40
CA GLU A 69 6.47 -16.42 -6.84
C GLU A 69 7.77 -15.68 -7.16
N VAL A 70 8.42 -16.07 -8.24
CA VAL A 70 9.66 -15.43 -8.73
C VAL A 70 9.36 -14.79 -10.06
N VAL A 71 9.60 -13.49 -10.17
CA VAL A 71 9.45 -12.75 -11.42
C VAL A 71 10.75 -12.00 -11.69
N GLY A 72 11.47 -12.42 -12.75
CA GLY A 72 12.84 -11.96 -12.96
C GLY A 72 13.73 -12.37 -11.78
N GLU A 73 14.41 -11.42 -11.16
CA GLU A 73 15.26 -11.60 -9.99
C GLU A 73 14.53 -11.36 -8.66
N THR A 74 13.26 -10.95 -8.70
CA THR A 74 12.49 -10.57 -7.52
C THR A 74 11.62 -11.72 -7.01
N VAL A 75 11.69 -12.03 -5.73
CA VAL A 75 10.82 -12.99 -5.03
C VAL A 75 9.62 -12.25 -4.44
N PHE A 76 8.41 -12.73 -4.70
CA PHE A 76 7.17 -12.21 -4.15
C PHE A 76 6.61 -13.14 -3.08
N PHE A 77 6.33 -12.60 -1.89
CA PHE A 77 5.56 -13.30 -0.85
C PHE A 77 4.11 -12.83 -0.85
N ILE A 78 3.24 -13.65 -1.41
CA ILE A 78 1.83 -13.32 -1.65
C ILE A 78 0.97 -14.01 -0.60
N ARG A 79 0.32 -13.24 0.27
CA ARG A 79 -0.61 -13.79 1.28
C ARG A 79 -1.63 -14.70 0.62
N LYS A 80 -1.89 -15.84 1.25
CA LYS A 80 -2.87 -16.83 0.77
C LYS A 80 -3.86 -17.20 1.87
N GLU A 81 -5.11 -16.83 1.69
CA GLU A 81 -6.23 -17.25 2.53
C GLU A 81 -7.04 -18.36 1.84
N ASN A 82 -7.81 -19.15 2.62
CA ASN A 82 -8.70 -20.16 2.06
C ASN A 82 -9.83 -19.51 1.26
N ASP A 83 -10.43 -18.48 1.84
CA ASP A 83 -11.43 -17.63 1.23
C ASP A 83 -11.10 -16.18 1.56
N PRO A 84 -10.52 -15.41 0.62
CA PRO A 84 -10.24 -13.98 0.81
C PRO A 84 -11.50 -13.16 1.10
N LYS A 85 -12.67 -13.59 0.58
CA LYS A 85 -13.96 -12.93 0.76
C LYS A 85 -14.70 -13.36 2.02
N GLU A 86 -14.10 -14.27 2.81
CA GLU A 86 -14.65 -14.63 4.12
C GLU A 86 -14.82 -13.36 4.96
N VAL A 87 -16.06 -13.13 5.41
CA VAL A 87 -16.37 -12.01 6.29
C VAL A 87 -15.91 -12.34 7.71
N ILE A 88 -15.13 -11.45 8.29
CA ILE A 88 -14.71 -11.56 9.68
C ILE A 88 -15.95 -11.28 10.55
N LYS A 89 -16.39 -12.30 11.30
CA LYS A 89 -17.53 -12.19 12.22
C LYS A 89 -17.11 -11.64 13.57
N ASP A 90 -18.08 -11.09 14.30
CA ASP A 90 -17.92 -10.63 15.70
C ASP A 90 -16.79 -9.63 15.91
N ILE A 91 -16.58 -8.73 14.96
CA ILE A 91 -15.66 -7.62 15.13
C ILE A 91 -16.19 -6.75 16.25
N ARG A 92 -15.34 -6.54 17.25
CA ARG A 92 -15.64 -5.70 18.42
C ARG A 92 -14.56 -4.64 18.58
N GLY A 93 -14.96 -3.52 19.17
CA GLY A 93 -14.04 -2.41 19.47
C GLY A 93 -14.14 -1.31 18.44
N PHE A 94 -13.04 -0.60 18.23
CA PHE A 94 -12.99 0.66 17.50
C PHE A 94 -11.76 0.71 16.56
N GLY A 95 -11.28 -0.41 16.12
CA GLY A 95 -10.06 -0.51 15.31
C GLY A 95 -10.20 0.16 13.94
N HIS A 96 -11.39 0.20 13.38
CA HIS A 96 -11.70 0.86 12.13
C HIS A 96 -12.36 2.22 12.33
N THR A 97 -13.38 2.28 13.18
CA THR A 97 -14.15 3.52 13.41
C THR A 97 -13.36 4.60 14.14
N PHE A 98 -12.34 4.24 14.93
CA PHE A 98 -11.50 5.22 15.61
C PHE A 98 -10.59 5.98 14.63
N PRO A 99 -9.79 5.32 13.77
CA PRO A 99 -9.05 6.02 12.73
C PRO A 99 -9.94 6.85 11.81
N GLU A 100 -11.07 6.31 11.37
CA GLU A 100 -12.03 7.03 10.52
C GLU A 100 -12.56 8.31 11.16
N ALA A 101 -12.82 8.30 12.48
CA ALA A 101 -13.34 9.47 13.21
C ALA A 101 -12.29 10.53 13.50
N TYR A 102 -11.00 10.17 13.55
CA TYR A 102 -9.92 11.07 13.98
C TYR A 102 -8.93 11.41 12.86
N THR A 103 -9.17 10.94 11.64
CA THR A 103 -8.43 11.32 10.45
C THR A 103 -9.35 11.92 9.40
N THR A 104 -8.78 12.65 8.45
CA THR A 104 -9.50 13.20 7.31
C THR A 104 -8.72 12.96 6.03
N TRP A 105 -9.42 12.63 4.96
CA TRP A 105 -8.83 12.52 3.64
C TRP A 105 -8.60 13.89 3.01
N GLU A 106 -7.49 14.05 2.30
CA GLU A 106 -7.33 15.20 1.42
C GLU A 106 -8.42 15.21 0.36
N HIS A 107 -8.83 16.40 -0.08
CA HIS A 107 -9.96 16.57 -0.99
C HIS A 107 -9.81 15.75 -2.28
N SER A 108 -8.62 15.71 -2.87
CA SER A 108 -8.33 15.00 -4.13
C SER A 108 -8.37 13.47 -4.01
N VAL A 109 -8.26 12.92 -2.80
CA VAL A 109 -8.31 11.48 -2.50
C VAL A 109 -9.48 11.13 -1.57
N LYS A 110 -10.45 12.03 -1.45
CA LYS A 110 -11.67 11.79 -0.69
C LYS A 110 -12.44 10.61 -1.30
N GLY A 111 -12.81 9.66 -0.47
CA GLY A 111 -13.44 8.41 -0.90
C GLY A 111 -12.47 7.23 -0.99
N SER A 112 -11.19 7.44 -0.68
CA SER A 112 -10.27 6.33 -0.42
C SER A 112 -10.70 5.56 0.83
N GLU A 113 -10.41 4.27 0.86
CA GLU A 113 -10.74 3.39 1.98
C GLU A 113 -9.53 3.14 2.89
N THR A 114 -8.33 3.07 2.30
CA THR A 114 -7.09 2.75 3.03
C THR A 114 -5.92 3.59 2.53
N HIS A 115 -4.97 3.87 3.42
CA HIS A 115 -3.70 4.48 3.10
C HIS A 115 -2.62 3.41 3.14
N GLN A 116 -2.15 2.99 1.95
CA GLN A 116 -1.09 2.00 1.80
C GLN A 116 0.24 2.70 1.54
N ARG A 117 1.30 2.18 2.13
CA ARG A 117 2.68 2.65 1.93
C ARG A 117 3.53 1.52 1.39
N ILE A 118 4.50 1.89 0.58
CA ILE A 118 5.55 0.98 0.11
C ILE A 118 6.86 1.59 0.56
N ILE A 119 7.66 0.83 1.30
CA ILE A 119 9.00 1.24 1.73
C ILE A 119 10.04 0.28 1.16
N ARG A 120 11.21 0.82 0.85
CA ARG A 120 12.40 0.07 0.47
C ARG A 120 13.41 0.12 1.60
N TYR A 121 13.97 -1.01 1.97
CA TYR A 121 15.04 -1.09 2.96
C TYR A 121 15.83 -2.39 2.80
N GLU A 122 17.07 -2.36 3.27
CA GLU A 122 17.88 -3.57 3.35
C GLU A 122 17.57 -4.34 4.63
N PHE A 123 17.40 -5.64 4.51
CA PHE A 123 17.27 -6.56 5.63
C PHE A 123 18.09 -7.82 5.40
N ALA A 124 19.08 -8.06 6.26
CA ALA A 124 19.96 -9.23 6.20
C ALA A 124 20.66 -9.42 4.82
N GLY A 125 21.04 -8.33 4.18
CA GLY A 125 21.66 -8.33 2.87
C GLY A 125 20.69 -8.46 1.69
N LEU A 126 19.37 -8.45 1.94
CA LEU A 126 18.34 -8.46 0.91
C LEU A 126 17.76 -7.05 0.76
N ASP A 127 17.61 -6.61 -0.47
CA ASP A 127 16.86 -5.40 -0.80
C ASP A 127 15.36 -5.72 -0.84
N CYS A 128 14.59 -5.11 0.06
CA CYS A 128 13.20 -5.43 0.29
C CYS A 128 12.27 -4.26 -0.03
N LEU A 129 11.22 -4.53 -0.82
CA LEU A 129 10.05 -3.67 -0.93
C LEU A 129 8.93 -4.23 -0.05
N VAL A 130 8.43 -3.41 0.86
CA VAL A 130 7.38 -3.84 1.78
C VAL A 130 6.20 -2.89 1.77
N ARG A 131 5.02 -3.44 1.45
CA ARG A 131 3.75 -2.72 1.55
C ARG A 131 3.15 -2.91 2.94
N PHE A 132 2.68 -1.84 3.52
CA PHE A 132 1.89 -1.85 4.76
C PHE A 132 0.81 -0.77 4.74
N GLU A 133 -0.18 -0.92 5.60
CA GLU A 133 -1.24 0.06 5.84
C GLU A 133 -0.85 0.97 7.00
N SER A 134 -1.19 2.25 6.88
CA SER A 134 -0.99 3.26 7.92
C SER A 134 -2.31 3.98 8.18
N ASP A 135 -2.65 4.23 9.44
CA ASP A 135 -3.92 4.86 9.83
C ASP A 135 -3.99 6.34 9.46
N GLY A 136 -2.84 7.00 9.36
CA GLY A 136 -2.80 8.40 8.98
C GLY A 136 -1.41 9.01 9.01
N TYR A 137 -1.38 10.34 8.82
CA TYR A 137 -0.17 11.14 8.92
C TYR A 137 -0.44 12.50 9.52
N ILE A 138 0.56 13.09 10.15
CA ILE A 138 0.52 14.45 10.66
C ILE A 138 1.03 15.36 9.55
N ARG A 139 0.19 16.32 9.13
CA ARG A 139 0.62 17.35 8.20
C ARG A 139 1.50 18.34 8.97
N GLU A 140 2.75 18.47 8.58
CA GLU A 140 3.61 19.52 9.10
C GLU A 140 3.03 20.87 8.70
N THR A 141 2.73 21.72 9.68
CA THR A 141 2.42 23.12 9.40
C THR A 141 3.75 23.76 8.95
N PRO A 142 3.82 24.39 7.77
CA PRO A 142 5.03 25.05 7.34
C PRO A 142 5.47 26.04 8.42
N THR A 143 6.58 25.79 9.09
CA THR A 143 7.24 26.80 9.89
C THR A 143 7.79 27.84 8.93
N VAL A 144 7.46 29.11 9.16
CA VAL A 144 7.72 30.26 8.27
C VAL A 144 9.21 30.48 7.97
N ASN A 145 10.10 29.59 8.41
CA ASN A 145 11.56 29.71 8.29
C ASN A 145 12.23 28.81 7.25
N ASP A 146 11.50 27.95 6.54
CA ASP A 146 12.10 27.14 5.47
C ASP A 146 11.84 27.75 4.09
N THR A 147 12.49 28.88 3.85
CA THR A 147 12.71 29.39 2.48
C THR A 147 13.95 28.75 1.86
N ALA A 148 13.93 27.44 1.67
CA ALA A 148 14.80 26.82 0.69
C ALA A 148 14.03 26.79 -0.65
N PRO A 149 14.59 27.27 -1.76
CA PRO A 149 13.89 27.29 -3.04
C PRO A 149 13.71 25.85 -3.52
N VAL A 150 12.47 25.36 -3.49
CA VAL A 150 12.08 24.19 -4.25
C VAL A 150 12.29 24.55 -5.72
N LYS A 151 13.27 23.94 -6.35
CA LYS A 151 13.43 24.00 -7.81
C LYS A 151 12.29 23.25 -8.47
N THR A 152 11.17 23.93 -8.59
CA THR A 152 10.05 23.48 -9.42
C THR A 152 10.08 24.32 -10.69
N ALA A 153 10.82 23.86 -11.65
CA ALA A 153 10.67 24.31 -13.03
C ALA A 153 10.78 23.08 -13.93
N VAL A 154 9.75 22.24 -13.88
CA VAL A 154 9.45 21.37 -15.00
C VAL A 154 8.53 22.18 -15.89
N ASN A 155 9.02 22.58 -17.05
CA ASN A 155 8.29 23.35 -18.05
C ASN A 155 7.11 22.50 -18.50
N GLN A 156 5.89 23.05 -18.48
CA GLN A 156 4.67 22.32 -18.86
C GLN A 156 4.74 21.81 -20.30
N ASP A 157 5.52 22.44 -21.15
CA ASP A 157 5.72 22.08 -22.56
C ASP A 157 6.58 20.83 -22.72
N ASP A 158 7.58 20.61 -21.85
CA ASP A 158 8.44 19.41 -21.88
C ASP A 158 7.67 18.14 -21.47
N VAL A 159 6.69 18.28 -20.56
CA VAL A 159 5.83 17.19 -20.14
C VAL A 159 4.86 16.78 -21.25
N LEU A 160 4.28 17.76 -21.97
CA LEU A 160 3.39 17.49 -23.09
C LEU A 160 4.12 16.82 -24.27
N GLN A 161 5.38 17.20 -24.53
CA GLN A 161 6.20 16.60 -25.57
C GLN A 161 6.54 15.15 -25.24
N ALA A 162 6.91 14.85 -23.98
CA ALA A 162 7.19 13.47 -23.53
C ALA A 162 5.97 12.56 -23.64
N PHE A 163 4.75 13.09 -23.42
CA PHE A 163 3.51 12.33 -23.61
C PHE A 163 3.19 12.07 -25.10
N GLN A 164 3.54 12.99 -25.98
CA GLN A 164 3.33 12.80 -27.43
C GLN A 164 4.31 11.81 -28.02
N ASP A 165 5.57 11.78 -27.58
CA ASP A 165 6.59 10.86 -28.02
C ASP A 165 6.34 9.41 -27.53
N ALA A 166 5.76 9.25 -26.34
CA ALA A 166 5.36 7.95 -25.80
C ALA A 166 4.13 7.34 -26.51
N ALA A 167 3.30 8.15 -27.16
CA ALA A 167 2.09 7.69 -27.82
C ALA A 167 2.33 7.03 -29.20
N ILE A 168 3.55 7.05 -29.72
CA ILE A 168 3.86 6.57 -31.10
C ILE A 168 4.34 5.11 -31.15
N SER A 169 4.49 4.44 -29.99
CA SER A 169 4.95 3.04 -29.94
C SER A 169 3.93 2.13 -29.27
N GLN A 170 2.76 1.97 -29.89
CA GLN A 170 1.85 0.88 -29.50
C GLN A 170 2.06 -0.32 -30.43
N PRO A 171 2.36 -1.53 -29.89
CA PRO A 171 2.16 -2.77 -30.62
C PRO A 171 0.66 -3.11 -30.73
N PRO A 172 0.24 -3.88 -31.76
CA PRO A 172 -1.17 -4.01 -32.10
C PRO A 172 -1.99 -4.79 -31.10
N ASN A 173 -3.16 -4.23 -30.80
CA ASN A 173 -4.37 -4.80 -30.20
C ASN A 173 -4.34 -6.29 -29.85
N THR A 174 -4.30 -6.58 -28.57
CA THR A 174 -5.01 -7.74 -28.03
C THR A 174 -5.95 -7.23 -26.94
N THR A 175 -7.19 -7.00 -27.33
CA THR A 175 -8.26 -6.62 -26.42
C THR A 175 -8.60 -7.82 -25.55
N ILE A 176 -7.93 -7.97 -24.42
CA ILE A 176 -8.41 -8.81 -23.32
C ILE A 176 -9.04 -7.85 -22.32
N SER A 177 -10.32 -7.65 -22.45
CA SER A 177 -11.14 -6.98 -21.43
C SER A 177 -11.22 -7.91 -20.21
N LYS A 178 -10.27 -7.76 -19.28
CA LYS A 178 -10.38 -8.38 -17.95
C LYS A 178 -11.19 -7.45 -17.04
N PRO A 179 -12.21 -7.96 -16.34
CA PRO A 179 -13.05 -7.16 -15.43
C PRO A 179 -12.31 -6.59 -14.22
N ASP A 180 -11.08 -7.00 -13.97
CA ASP A 180 -10.27 -6.66 -12.79
C ASP A 180 -9.06 -5.77 -13.10
N ALA A 181 -9.11 -4.96 -14.13
CA ALA A 181 -8.01 -4.03 -14.43
C ALA A 181 -7.82 -3.00 -13.30
N VAL A 182 -6.61 -2.90 -12.79
CA VAL A 182 -6.26 -1.86 -11.79
C VAL A 182 -6.45 -0.49 -12.42
N LYS A 183 -7.36 0.31 -11.85
CA LYS A 183 -7.56 1.69 -12.25
C LYS A 183 -6.67 2.60 -11.42
N ILE A 184 -5.81 3.36 -12.09
CA ILE A 184 -4.92 4.32 -11.46
C ILE A 184 -5.53 5.72 -11.59
N THR A 185 -5.55 6.46 -10.48
CA THR A 185 -5.94 7.87 -10.45
C THR A 185 -4.93 8.60 -9.58
N ARG A 186 -4.31 9.64 -10.10
CA ARG A 186 -3.35 10.45 -9.35
C ARG A 186 -4.10 11.43 -8.44
N GLY A 187 -3.58 11.63 -7.23
CA GLY A 187 -4.12 12.57 -6.26
C GLY A 187 -3.37 12.51 -4.93
N GLY A 188 -3.71 13.42 -4.03
CA GLY A 188 -3.05 13.54 -2.73
C GLY A 188 -1.71 14.26 -2.78
N SER A 189 -1.01 14.22 -1.66
CA SER A 189 0.31 14.83 -1.46
C SER A 189 1.34 13.77 -1.10
N ALA A 190 2.61 14.02 -1.41
CA ALA A 190 3.69 13.20 -0.90
C ALA A 190 3.76 13.30 0.62
N VAL A 191 3.75 12.16 1.30
CA VAL A 191 3.77 12.08 2.77
C VAL A 191 5.13 11.54 3.22
N PRO A 192 5.93 12.33 3.97
CA PRO A 192 7.18 11.86 4.54
C PRO A 192 6.99 10.66 5.46
N GLN A 193 7.97 9.73 5.47
CA GLN A 193 7.87 8.51 6.29
C GLN A 193 7.78 8.81 7.78
N GLN A 194 8.44 9.83 8.27
CA GLN A 194 8.42 10.26 9.68
C GLN A 194 7.10 10.88 10.13
N SER A 195 6.24 11.27 9.19
CA SER A 195 4.94 11.90 9.49
C SER A 195 3.81 10.90 9.69
N ILE A 196 4.00 9.63 9.34
CA ILE A 196 2.97 8.60 9.47
C ILE A 196 2.78 8.15 10.91
N PHE A 197 1.59 7.70 11.24
CA PHE A 197 1.26 7.12 12.54
C PHE A 197 0.23 5.99 12.42
N ASP A 198 0.23 5.15 13.45
CA ASP A 198 -0.81 4.16 13.70
C ASP A 198 -1.60 4.51 14.96
N LEU A 199 -2.91 4.37 14.91
CA LEU A 199 -3.82 4.56 16.02
C LEU A 199 -4.14 3.23 16.69
N LYS A 200 -4.01 3.16 18.01
CA LYS A 200 -4.32 1.94 18.77
C LYS A 200 -5.32 2.24 19.87
N THR A 201 -6.44 1.53 19.85
CA THR A 201 -7.41 1.55 20.93
C THR A 201 -7.13 0.44 21.94
N ARG A 202 -7.33 0.73 23.23
CA ARG A 202 -7.20 -0.27 24.30
C ARG A 202 -8.42 -0.23 25.20
N SER A 203 -8.90 -1.40 25.63
CA SER A 203 -9.91 -1.46 26.67
C SER A 203 -9.34 -0.95 28.00
N GLY A 204 -10.13 -0.16 28.75
CA GLY A 204 -9.71 0.39 30.05
C GLY A 204 -9.45 -0.66 31.15
N ARG A 205 -9.76 -1.94 30.89
CA ARG A 205 -9.55 -3.05 31.84
C ARG A 205 -8.09 -3.48 31.97
N HIS A 206 -7.20 -3.03 31.13
CA HIS A 206 -5.77 -3.36 31.15
C HIS A 206 -4.87 -2.20 31.59
N LYS A 207 -5.39 -1.28 32.42
CA LYS A 207 -4.50 -0.35 33.14
C LYS A 207 -3.82 -1.14 34.27
N LYS A 208 -2.65 -1.69 33.99
CA LYS A 208 -1.64 -2.04 34.97
C LYS A 208 -0.36 -1.31 34.62
#